data_2da13abc932853404847ebc99fde52d3
#
_entry.id   2da13abc932853404847ebc99fde52d3
#
_cell.length_a   1.000
_cell.length_b   1.000
_cell.length_c   1.000
_cell.angle_alpha   90.00
_cell.angle_beta   90.00
_cell.angle_gamma   90.00
#
_symmetry.space_group_name_H-M   'P 1'
#
loop_
_entity.id
_entity.type
_entity.pdbx_description
1 polymer ?
#
loop_
_entity_poly.entity_id
_entity_poly.type
_entity_poly.pdbx_seq_one_letter_code
_entity_poly.pdbx_strand_id
1 'polypeptide(L)'
;MDAMESIIKNLDWSPLFISLKTGIVATFISFFLGIYAARKVVKTTPGKKAVIDGILTLPMVLPPTVAGFFLLLIFSKRRPFGIFLYETFDIKVVQSWLGCIIAATGIAFPLMYRNARAAFEQLDVNLIYAGRTLGMSDIRIFWKVVIPSAGPGIASGTILTFARALGEYGATSMLAGNIPGKTGTISQKIAMVIQDGDYATAGVWVAIVMLIAFLVIFSMNFISGTKMKNIKHW
;
A
#
# COMPACT_ATOMS: atom_id res chain seq x y z
N MET A 1 19.27 17.77 26.63
CA MET A 1 19.89 16.91 25.61
C MET A 1 19.96 15.47 26.09
N ASP A 2 20.33 15.26 27.36
CA ASP A 2 20.51 13.91 27.93
C ASP A 2 19.27 13.01 28.00
N ALA A 3 18.08 13.58 28.25
CA ALA A 3 16.85 12.80 28.35
C ALA A 3 16.40 12.21 26.98
N MET A 4 16.54 12.98 25.91
CA MET A 4 16.17 12.52 24.57
C MET A 4 17.16 11.47 24.05
N GLU A 5 18.45 11.64 24.36
CA GLU A 5 19.48 10.68 24.01
C GLU A 5 19.29 9.35 24.74
N SER A 6 18.92 9.40 26.03
CA SER A 6 18.59 8.19 26.79
C SER A 6 17.36 7.46 26.28
N ILE A 7 16.32 8.19 25.86
CA ILE A 7 15.12 7.60 25.24
C ILE A 7 15.50 6.88 23.94
N ILE A 8 16.26 7.54 23.04
CA ILE A 8 16.64 6.96 21.73
C ILE A 8 17.49 5.70 21.93
N LYS A 9 18.39 5.68 22.89
CA LYS A 9 19.28 4.54 23.17
C LYS A 9 18.54 3.32 23.69
N ASN A 10 17.43 3.52 24.42
CA ASN A 10 16.61 2.45 24.99
C ASN A 10 15.37 2.12 24.15
N LEU A 11 15.24 2.72 22.95
CA LEU A 11 14.08 2.53 22.10
C LEU A 11 14.08 1.12 21.48
N ASP A 12 12.95 0.42 21.59
CA ASP A 12 12.73 -0.84 20.83
C ASP A 12 12.43 -0.51 19.36
N TRP A 13 13.40 -0.74 18.48
CA TRP A 13 13.28 -0.47 17.06
C TRP A 13 12.43 -1.48 16.29
N SER A 14 11.96 -2.55 16.92
CA SER A 14 11.17 -3.59 16.25
C SER A 14 9.91 -3.06 15.57
N PRO A 15 9.13 -2.09 16.11
CA PRO A 15 7.95 -1.56 15.44
C PRO A 15 8.27 -0.85 14.11
N LEU A 16 9.42 -0.17 14.05
CA LEU A 16 9.88 0.48 12.83
C LEU A 16 10.18 -0.53 11.73
N PHE A 17 10.97 -1.57 12.05
CA PHE A 17 11.31 -2.61 11.09
C PHE A 17 10.09 -3.40 10.62
N ILE A 18 9.16 -3.70 11.54
CA ILE A 18 7.89 -4.38 11.20
C ILE A 18 7.07 -3.52 10.24
N SER A 19 6.93 -2.22 10.50
CA SER A 19 6.19 -1.30 9.64
C SER A 19 6.83 -1.14 8.26
N LEU A 20 8.14 -0.94 8.19
CA LEU A 20 8.87 -0.81 6.92
C LEU A 20 8.76 -2.09 6.09
N LYS A 21 9.04 -3.23 6.69
CA LYS A 21 8.95 -4.55 6.04
C LYS A 21 7.52 -4.81 5.55
N THR A 22 6.50 -4.54 6.38
CA THR A 22 5.10 -4.70 6.01
C THR A 22 4.70 -3.75 4.88
N GLY A 23 5.08 -2.47 4.99
CA GLY A 23 4.81 -1.45 3.98
C GLY A 23 5.43 -1.77 2.62
N ILE A 24 6.69 -2.23 2.60
CA ILE A 24 7.37 -2.63 1.36
C ILE A 24 6.66 -3.82 0.70
N VAL A 25 6.39 -4.89 1.46
CA VAL A 25 5.75 -6.09 0.91
C VAL A 25 4.31 -5.79 0.47
N ALA A 26 3.54 -5.06 1.28
CA ALA A 26 2.17 -4.67 0.92
C ALA A 26 2.14 -3.78 -0.34
N THR A 27 3.10 -2.87 -0.49
CA THR A 27 3.24 -2.03 -1.68
C THR A 27 3.57 -2.87 -2.91
N PHE A 28 4.51 -3.81 -2.78
CA PHE A 28 4.88 -4.70 -3.87
C PHE A 28 3.69 -5.53 -4.36
N ILE A 29 2.93 -6.12 -3.45
CA ILE A 29 1.71 -6.87 -3.78
C ILE A 29 0.67 -5.95 -4.43
N SER A 30 0.40 -4.78 -3.83
CA SER A 30 -0.56 -3.80 -4.34
C SER A 30 -0.16 -3.27 -5.71
N PHE A 31 1.13 -3.11 -5.98
CA PHE A 31 1.66 -2.66 -7.28
C PHE A 31 1.24 -3.60 -8.41
N PHE A 32 1.52 -4.89 -8.29
CA PHE A 32 1.18 -5.84 -9.34
C PHE A 32 -0.33 -6.06 -9.46
N LEU A 33 -1.02 -6.23 -8.33
CA LEU A 33 -2.47 -6.41 -8.32
C LEU A 33 -3.20 -5.16 -8.84
N GLY A 34 -2.75 -3.96 -8.43
CA GLY A 34 -3.35 -2.70 -8.85
C GLY A 34 -3.18 -2.43 -10.34
N ILE A 35 -1.98 -2.63 -10.90
CA ILE A 35 -1.72 -2.49 -12.34
C ILE A 35 -2.53 -3.52 -13.13
N TYR A 36 -2.56 -4.77 -12.67
CA TYR A 36 -3.34 -5.82 -13.31
C TYR A 36 -4.85 -5.50 -13.33
N ALA A 37 -5.40 -5.11 -12.17
CA ALA A 37 -6.80 -4.73 -12.05
C ALA A 37 -7.13 -3.50 -12.92
N ALA A 38 -6.30 -2.46 -12.87
CA ALA A 38 -6.45 -1.26 -13.68
C ALA A 38 -6.48 -1.58 -15.18
N ARG A 39 -5.53 -2.40 -15.67
CA ARG A 39 -5.47 -2.84 -17.07
C ARG A 39 -6.73 -3.57 -17.51
N LYS A 40 -7.31 -4.40 -16.64
CA LYS A 40 -8.55 -5.14 -16.94
C LYS A 40 -9.76 -4.22 -16.96
N VAL A 41 -9.88 -3.35 -15.95
CA VAL A 41 -11.04 -2.47 -15.78
C VAL A 41 -11.13 -1.41 -16.87
N VAL A 42 -10.01 -0.83 -17.30
CA VAL A 42 -10.00 0.15 -18.41
C VAL A 42 -10.59 -0.41 -19.70
N LYS A 43 -10.48 -1.72 -19.92
CA LYS A 43 -11.01 -2.42 -21.11
C LYS A 43 -12.47 -2.85 -20.97
N THR A 44 -13.13 -2.61 -19.85
CA THR A 44 -14.52 -3.04 -19.63
C THR A 44 -15.53 -1.97 -20.05
N THR A 45 -16.78 -2.40 -20.28
CA THR A 45 -17.89 -1.50 -20.61
C THR A 45 -18.24 -0.57 -19.44
N PRO A 46 -18.76 0.64 -19.69
CA PRO A 46 -18.98 1.65 -18.65
C PRO A 46 -19.77 1.16 -17.43
N GLY A 47 -20.87 0.41 -17.64
CA GLY A 47 -21.68 -0.10 -16.54
C GLY A 47 -20.95 -1.12 -15.65
N LYS A 48 -20.28 -2.10 -16.27
CA LYS A 48 -19.46 -3.09 -15.53
C LYS A 48 -18.27 -2.42 -14.82
N LYS A 49 -17.67 -1.43 -15.49
CA LYS A 49 -16.57 -0.64 -14.95
C LYS A 49 -16.96 0.04 -13.64
N ALA A 50 -18.13 0.71 -13.59
CA ALA A 50 -18.61 1.37 -12.39
C ALA A 50 -18.77 0.42 -11.19
N VAL A 51 -19.34 -0.78 -11.43
CA VAL A 51 -19.54 -1.78 -10.37
C VAL A 51 -18.20 -2.33 -9.85
N ILE A 52 -17.32 -2.74 -10.77
CA ILE A 52 -16.00 -3.29 -10.40
C ILE A 52 -15.18 -2.23 -9.67
N ASP A 53 -15.22 -0.99 -10.14
CA ASP A 53 -14.54 0.14 -9.51
C ASP A 53 -15.03 0.39 -8.09
N GLY A 54 -16.35 0.37 -7.90
CA GLY A 54 -16.96 0.48 -6.57
C GLY A 54 -16.45 -0.62 -5.62
N ILE A 55 -16.46 -1.88 -6.07
CA ILE A 55 -15.99 -3.02 -5.26
C ILE A 55 -14.50 -2.89 -4.92
N LEU A 56 -13.65 -2.58 -5.91
CA LEU A 56 -12.21 -2.50 -5.71
C LEU A 56 -11.79 -1.29 -4.86
N THR A 57 -12.60 -0.23 -4.83
CA THR A 57 -12.32 0.96 -4.03
C THR A 57 -13.04 0.98 -2.68
N LEU A 58 -13.95 0.04 -2.44
CA LEU A 58 -14.71 -0.05 -1.18
C LEU A 58 -13.82 -0.01 0.07
N PRO A 59 -12.69 -0.74 0.15
CA PRO A 59 -11.83 -0.71 1.34
C PRO A 59 -11.27 0.68 1.68
N MET A 60 -11.18 1.58 0.71
CA MET A 60 -10.71 2.94 0.92
C MET A 60 -11.77 3.84 1.61
N VAL A 61 -13.05 3.55 1.40
CA VAL A 61 -14.18 4.31 1.96
C VAL A 61 -14.56 3.81 3.34
N LEU A 62 -14.39 2.52 3.59
CA LEU A 62 -14.69 1.93 4.89
C LEU A 62 -13.69 2.40 5.96
N PRO A 63 -14.15 2.62 7.21
CA PRO A 63 -13.21 2.78 8.32
C PRO A 63 -12.24 1.58 8.36
N PRO A 64 -10.93 1.80 8.56
CA PRO A 64 -9.93 0.73 8.54
C PRO A 64 -10.23 -0.41 9.52
N THR A 65 -10.81 -0.10 10.67
CA THR A 65 -11.26 -1.10 11.67
C THR A 65 -12.36 -2.01 11.13
N VAL A 66 -13.30 -1.46 10.34
CA VAL A 66 -14.38 -2.22 9.69
C VAL A 66 -13.79 -3.16 8.64
N ALA A 67 -12.91 -2.66 7.79
CA ALA A 67 -12.20 -3.50 6.82
C ALA A 67 -11.39 -4.61 7.52
N GLY A 68 -10.70 -4.28 8.61
CA GLY A 68 -9.97 -5.25 9.43
C GLY A 68 -10.87 -6.31 10.04
N PHE A 69 -12.07 -5.94 10.50
CA PHE A 69 -13.07 -6.88 11.00
C PHE A 69 -13.54 -7.87 9.91
N PHE A 70 -13.80 -7.40 8.70
CA PHE A 70 -14.13 -8.30 7.58
C PHE A 70 -12.97 -9.25 7.25
N LEU A 71 -11.74 -8.76 7.24
CA LEU A 71 -10.56 -9.62 7.05
C LEU A 71 -10.44 -10.64 8.19
N LEU A 72 -10.69 -10.24 9.44
CA LEU A 72 -10.70 -11.16 10.58
C LEU A 72 -11.76 -12.24 10.41
N LEU A 73 -12.99 -11.89 9.96
CA LEU A 73 -14.02 -12.88 9.68
C LEU A 73 -13.61 -13.88 8.59
N ILE A 74 -12.95 -13.42 7.53
CA ILE A 74 -12.51 -14.28 6.42
C ILE A 74 -11.38 -15.22 6.87
N PHE A 75 -10.35 -14.69 7.54
CA PHE A 75 -9.12 -15.43 7.85
C PHE A 75 -9.10 -16.11 9.23
N SER A 76 -10.16 -15.97 10.03
CA SER A 76 -10.26 -16.60 11.35
C SER A 76 -10.23 -18.12 11.22
N LYS A 77 -9.46 -18.79 12.12
CA LYS A 77 -9.47 -20.26 12.26
C LYS A 77 -10.82 -20.88 12.67
N ARG A 78 -11.83 -20.05 12.93
CA ARG A 78 -13.20 -20.47 13.22
C ARG A 78 -14.12 -20.38 12.00
N ARG A 79 -13.61 -20.00 10.83
CA ARG A 79 -14.36 -19.83 9.59
C ARG A 79 -13.79 -20.75 8.49
N PRO A 80 -14.62 -21.18 7.53
CA PRO A 80 -14.23 -22.20 6.55
C PRO A 80 -12.92 -21.89 5.82
N PHE A 81 -12.74 -20.64 5.37
CA PHE A 81 -11.55 -20.24 4.64
C PHE A 81 -10.28 -20.23 5.52
N GLY A 82 -10.40 -19.74 6.76
CA GLY A 82 -9.27 -19.74 7.70
C GLY A 82 -8.90 -21.16 8.16
N ILE A 83 -9.89 -22.06 8.33
CA ILE A 83 -9.68 -23.48 8.62
C ILE A 83 -8.94 -24.13 7.45
N PHE A 84 -9.43 -23.93 6.22
CA PHE A 84 -8.81 -24.45 5.01
C PHE A 84 -7.31 -24.05 4.88
N LEU A 85 -7.01 -22.75 5.09
CA LEU A 85 -5.62 -22.27 5.04
C LEU A 85 -4.75 -22.92 6.13
N TYR A 86 -5.31 -23.10 7.32
CA TYR A 86 -4.54 -23.66 8.44
C TYR A 86 -4.33 -25.16 8.28
N GLU A 87 -5.36 -25.94 7.93
CA GLU A 87 -5.28 -27.40 7.83
C GLU A 87 -4.53 -27.87 6.58
N THR A 88 -4.65 -27.12 5.47
CA THR A 88 -4.03 -27.52 4.20
C THR A 88 -2.58 -27.03 4.05
N PHE A 89 -2.29 -25.82 4.53
CA PHE A 89 -1.01 -25.14 4.30
C PHE A 89 -0.26 -24.76 5.57
N ASP A 90 -0.80 -25.05 6.76
CA ASP A 90 -0.31 -24.59 8.07
C ASP A 90 -0.11 -23.06 8.15
N ILE A 91 -0.93 -22.31 7.37
CA ILE A 91 -0.83 -20.86 7.30
C ILE A 91 -1.74 -20.23 8.38
N LYS A 92 -1.09 -19.59 9.35
CA LYS A 92 -1.76 -18.77 10.37
C LYS A 92 -1.73 -17.29 9.94
N VAL A 93 -2.89 -16.73 9.57
CA VAL A 93 -3.03 -15.31 9.19
C VAL A 93 -3.28 -14.43 10.41
N VAL A 94 -4.28 -14.79 11.21
CA VAL A 94 -4.66 -14.01 12.42
C VAL A 94 -3.53 -14.04 13.44
N GLN A 95 -3.22 -12.88 14.04
CA GLN A 95 -2.12 -12.71 14.99
C GLN A 95 -0.75 -13.13 14.44
N SER A 96 -0.49 -12.81 13.18
CA SER A 96 0.79 -13.07 12.51
C SER A 96 1.23 -11.87 11.67
N TRP A 97 2.49 -11.85 11.29
CA TRP A 97 3.01 -10.83 10.37
C TRP A 97 2.35 -10.88 8.98
N LEU A 98 1.93 -12.08 8.54
CA LEU A 98 1.12 -12.23 7.32
C LEU A 98 -0.20 -11.46 7.42
N GLY A 99 -0.81 -11.44 8.61
CA GLY A 99 -1.98 -10.60 8.89
C GLY A 99 -1.70 -9.10 8.72
N CYS A 100 -0.51 -8.62 9.14
CA CYS A 100 -0.11 -7.23 8.88
C CYS A 100 -0.04 -6.94 7.39
N ILE A 101 0.58 -7.84 6.60
CA ILE A 101 0.70 -7.69 5.15
C ILE A 101 -0.68 -7.66 4.48
N ILE A 102 -1.56 -8.59 4.83
CA ILE A 102 -2.91 -8.68 4.24
C ILE A 102 -3.73 -7.43 4.58
N ALA A 103 -3.70 -6.97 5.83
CA ALA A 103 -4.39 -5.77 6.26
C ALA A 103 -3.86 -4.53 5.53
N ALA A 104 -2.55 -4.32 5.51
CA ALA A 104 -1.92 -3.18 4.84
C ALA A 104 -2.18 -3.22 3.32
N THR A 105 -2.09 -4.39 2.69
CA THR A 105 -2.39 -4.55 1.26
C THR A 105 -3.85 -4.22 0.95
N GLY A 106 -4.80 -4.75 1.73
CA GLY A 106 -6.23 -4.51 1.52
C GLY A 106 -6.60 -3.03 1.56
N ILE A 107 -5.99 -2.28 2.47
CA ILE A 107 -6.26 -0.83 2.64
C ILE A 107 -5.47 0.03 1.63
N ALA A 108 -4.27 -0.39 1.23
CA ALA A 108 -3.42 0.39 0.33
C ALA A 108 -3.66 0.08 -1.16
N PHE A 109 -4.10 -1.12 -1.50
CA PHE A 109 -4.38 -1.57 -2.87
C PHE A 109 -5.28 -0.60 -3.68
N PRO A 110 -6.40 -0.07 -3.15
CA PRO A 110 -7.25 0.84 -3.90
C PRO A 110 -6.52 2.08 -4.41
N LEU A 111 -5.53 2.60 -3.66
CA LEU A 111 -4.73 3.75 -4.08
C LEU A 111 -3.88 3.42 -5.29
N MET A 112 -3.20 2.29 -5.30
CA MET A 112 -2.42 1.84 -6.46
C MET A 112 -3.31 1.61 -7.67
N TYR A 113 -4.42 0.91 -7.50
CA TYR A 113 -5.40 0.65 -8.54
C TYR A 113 -5.91 1.93 -9.18
N ARG A 114 -6.37 2.91 -8.38
CA ARG A 114 -6.92 4.18 -8.89
C ARG A 114 -5.89 5.01 -9.63
N ASN A 115 -4.67 5.11 -9.11
CA ASN A 115 -3.59 5.86 -9.77
C ASN A 115 -3.17 5.19 -11.09
N ALA A 116 -2.99 3.87 -11.10
CA ALA A 116 -2.67 3.14 -12.32
C ALA A 116 -3.79 3.26 -13.36
N ARG A 117 -5.04 3.16 -12.94
CA ARG A 117 -6.20 3.31 -13.81
C ARG A 117 -6.26 4.73 -14.41
N ALA A 118 -6.15 5.76 -13.57
CA ALA A 118 -6.15 7.15 -14.05
C ALA A 118 -5.01 7.41 -15.04
N ALA A 119 -3.81 6.85 -14.77
CA ALA A 119 -2.68 6.97 -15.67
C ALA A 119 -2.93 6.26 -17.03
N PHE A 120 -3.61 5.11 -17.03
CA PHE A 120 -3.97 4.41 -18.27
C PHE A 120 -5.08 5.13 -19.05
N GLU A 121 -6.05 5.74 -18.37
CA GLU A 121 -7.15 6.48 -19.01
C GLU A 121 -6.72 7.82 -19.62
N GLN A 122 -5.63 8.41 -19.12
CA GLN A 122 -5.05 9.64 -19.65
C GLN A 122 -4.15 9.44 -20.86
N LEU A 123 -3.86 8.20 -21.24
CA LEU A 123 -3.02 7.93 -22.41
C LEU A 123 -3.74 8.25 -23.71
N ASP A 124 -2.99 8.88 -24.61
CA ASP A 124 -3.47 9.07 -25.98
C ASP A 124 -3.64 7.71 -26.69
N VAL A 125 -4.86 7.41 -27.07
CA VAL A 125 -5.23 6.16 -27.76
C VAL A 125 -4.47 5.99 -29.08
N ASN A 126 -4.05 7.10 -29.72
CA ASN A 126 -3.29 7.07 -30.95
C ASN A 126 -1.93 6.37 -30.79
N LEU A 127 -1.33 6.42 -29.61
CA LEU A 127 -0.10 5.66 -29.31
C LEU A 127 -0.34 4.14 -29.43
N ILE A 128 -1.50 3.68 -29.00
CA ILE A 128 -1.89 2.27 -29.10
C ILE A 128 -2.15 1.88 -30.56
N TYR A 129 -2.84 2.73 -31.32
CA TYR A 129 -3.10 2.50 -32.73
C TYR A 129 -1.82 2.51 -33.56
N ALA A 130 -0.91 3.46 -33.33
CA ALA A 130 0.40 3.48 -33.97
C ALA A 130 1.20 2.18 -33.69
N GLY A 131 1.20 1.71 -32.43
CA GLY A 131 1.81 0.42 -32.11
C GLY A 131 1.23 -0.76 -32.88
N ARG A 132 -0.10 -0.79 -33.06
CA ARG A 132 -0.79 -1.82 -33.86
C ARG A 132 -0.45 -1.73 -35.34
N THR A 133 -0.40 -0.53 -35.90
CA THR A 133 0.01 -0.28 -37.32
C THR A 133 1.43 -0.79 -37.56
N LEU A 134 2.32 -0.69 -36.57
CA LEU A 134 3.68 -1.23 -36.63
C LEU A 134 3.74 -2.76 -36.36
N GLY A 135 2.60 -3.46 -36.34
CA GLY A 135 2.55 -4.92 -36.12
C GLY A 135 2.88 -5.38 -34.72
N MET A 136 2.85 -4.50 -33.71
CA MET A 136 3.12 -4.89 -32.33
C MET A 136 1.94 -5.63 -31.71
N SER A 137 2.19 -6.74 -31.02
CA SER A 137 1.16 -7.43 -30.23
C SER A 137 0.70 -6.57 -29.04
N ASP A 138 -0.54 -6.76 -28.56
CA ASP A 138 -1.12 -6.03 -27.42
C ASP A 138 -0.26 -6.14 -26.13
N ILE A 139 0.43 -7.26 -25.93
CA ILE A 139 1.36 -7.45 -24.82
C ILE A 139 2.59 -6.56 -25.00
N ARG A 140 3.14 -6.49 -26.21
CA ARG A 140 4.30 -5.65 -26.52
C ARG A 140 3.94 -4.17 -26.42
N ILE A 141 2.77 -3.74 -26.90
CA ILE A 141 2.26 -2.39 -26.74
C ILE A 141 2.12 -2.05 -25.24
N PHE A 142 1.56 -2.95 -24.44
CA PHE A 142 1.42 -2.73 -23.01
C PHE A 142 2.76 -2.44 -22.32
N TRP A 143 3.76 -3.29 -22.54
CA TRP A 143 5.06 -3.14 -21.85
C TRP A 143 5.96 -2.05 -22.44
N LYS A 144 5.92 -1.80 -23.76
CA LYS A 144 6.81 -0.85 -24.43
C LYS A 144 6.21 0.54 -24.65
N VAL A 145 4.88 0.68 -24.61
CA VAL A 145 4.18 1.94 -24.81
C VAL A 145 3.39 2.35 -23.59
N VAL A 146 2.41 1.53 -23.16
CA VAL A 146 1.47 1.91 -22.09
C VAL A 146 2.18 2.10 -20.75
N ILE A 147 2.96 1.11 -20.29
CA ILE A 147 3.66 1.19 -18.98
C ILE A 147 4.65 2.35 -18.92
N PRO A 148 5.54 2.57 -19.91
CA PRO A 148 6.46 3.72 -19.88
C PRO A 148 5.75 5.07 -19.91
N SER A 149 4.69 5.21 -20.71
CA SER A 149 3.90 6.45 -20.82
C SER A 149 3.09 6.73 -19.55
N ALA A 150 2.54 5.70 -18.89
CA ALA A 150 1.85 5.81 -17.61
C ALA A 150 2.83 5.89 -16.41
N GLY A 151 4.12 5.78 -16.65
CA GLY A 151 5.17 5.67 -15.63
C GLY A 151 5.08 6.70 -14.50
N PRO A 152 4.91 8.01 -14.77
CA PRO A 152 4.78 9.02 -13.72
C PRO A 152 3.59 8.77 -12.79
N GLY A 153 2.43 8.43 -13.34
CA GLY A 153 1.23 8.13 -12.53
C GLY A 153 1.37 6.82 -11.73
N ILE A 154 1.98 5.80 -12.32
CA ILE A 154 2.29 4.54 -11.64
C ILE A 154 3.27 4.77 -10.49
N ALA A 155 4.33 5.55 -10.71
CA ALA A 155 5.31 5.89 -9.67
C ALA A 155 4.66 6.65 -8.52
N SER A 156 3.85 7.67 -8.82
CA SER A 156 3.07 8.42 -7.84
C SER A 156 2.14 7.50 -7.02
N GLY A 157 1.39 6.63 -7.72
CA GLY A 157 0.53 5.64 -7.08
C GLY A 157 1.29 4.69 -6.16
N THR A 158 2.47 4.24 -6.56
CA THR A 158 3.31 3.35 -5.75
C THR A 158 3.74 3.99 -4.44
N ILE A 159 4.15 5.26 -4.49
CA ILE A 159 4.62 5.97 -3.30
C ILE A 159 3.47 6.28 -2.35
N LEU A 160 2.32 6.72 -2.88
CA LEU A 160 1.11 6.92 -2.06
C LEU A 160 0.65 5.61 -1.40
N THR A 161 0.75 4.50 -2.11
CA THR A 161 0.44 3.16 -1.60
C THR A 161 1.38 2.77 -0.47
N PHE A 162 2.68 3.02 -0.61
CA PHE A 162 3.67 2.79 0.45
C PHE A 162 3.39 3.65 1.70
N ALA A 163 3.18 4.94 1.50
CA ALA A 163 2.86 5.85 2.62
C ALA A 163 1.59 5.41 3.36
N ARG A 164 0.56 4.99 2.61
CA ARG A 164 -0.69 4.48 3.21
C ARG A 164 -0.49 3.16 3.94
N ALA A 165 0.30 2.24 3.38
CA ALA A 165 0.61 0.96 4.01
C ALA A 165 1.47 1.11 5.27
N LEU A 166 2.43 2.02 5.26
CA LEU A 166 3.30 2.31 6.41
C LEU A 166 2.52 2.85 7.61
N GLY A 167 1.55 3.74 7.37
CA GLY A 167 0.71 4.34 8.41
C GLY A 167 -0.51 3.50 8.80
N GLU A 168 -0.62 2.24 8.36
CA GLU A 168 -1.80 1.43 8.68
C GLU A 168 -1.82 1.01 10.15
N TYR A 169 -2.98 1.24 10.79
CA TYR A 169 -3.21 0.94 12.21
C TYR A 169 -4.47 0.09 12.43
N GLY A 170 -5.60 0.55 11.91
CA GLY A 170 -6.90 0.01 12.28
C GLY A 170 -7.14 -1.43 11.83
N ALA A 171 -6.89 -1.71 10.56
CA ALA A 171 -7.05 -3.06 10.03
C ALA A 171 -5.98 -4.02 10.56
N THR A 172 -4.76 -3.53 10.73
CA THR A 172 -3.65 -4.32 11.29
C THR A 172 -3.93 -4.70 12.74
N SER A 173 -4.41 -3.77 13.57
CA SER A 173 -4.77 -4.04 14.97
C SER A 173 -5.87 -5.10 15.09
N MET A 174 -6.86 -5.05 14.19
CA MET A 174 -7.97 -6.03 14.21
C MET A 174 -7.53 -7.42 13.74
N LEU A 175 -6.71 -7.53 12.70
CA LEU A 175 -6.35 -8.81 12.09
C LEU A 175 -5.10 -9.43 12.72
N ALA A 176 -4.04 -8.64 12.88
CA ALA A 176 -2.75 -9.14 13.35
C ALA A 176 -2.53 -8.94 14.85
N GLY A 177 -3.34 -8.11 15.50
CA GLY A 177 -3.15 -7.73 16.90
C GLY A 177 -1.90 -6.85 17.06
N ASN A 178 -1.47 -6.71 18.32
CA ASN A 178 -0.27 -5.94 18.68
C ASN A 178 0.66 -6.80 19.54
N ILE A 179 1.40 -7.69 18.89
CA ILE A 179 2.34 -8.59 19.57
C ILE A 179 3.75 -7.98 19.46
N PRO A 180 4.39 -7.60 20.59
CA PRO A 180 5.74 -7.03 20.60
C PRO A 180 6.73 -7.90 19.81
N GLY A 181 7.56 -7.26 18.97
CA GLY A 181 8.56 -7.92 18.15
C GLY A 181 8.02 -8.79 16.99
N LYS A 182 6.68 -8.94 16.84
CA LYS A 182 6.08 -9.79 15.80
C LYS A 182 5.11 -9.05 14.88
N THR A 183 4.13 -8.34 15.45
CA THR A 183 3.07 -7.65 14.69
C THR A 183 2.88 -6.20 15.09
N GLY A 184 3.52 -5.75 16.18
CA GLY A 184 3.45 -4.38 16.66
C GLY A 184 4.05 -3.40 15.65
N THR A 185 3.19 -2.61 15.01
CA THR A 185 3.62 -1.57 14.05
C THR A 185 3.95 -0.26 14.77
N ILE A 186 4.64 0.65 14.06
CA ILE A 186 4.98 1.97 14.62
C ILE A 186 3.73 2.77 15.02
N SER A 187 2.66 2.70 14.23
CA SER A 187 1.38 3.36 14.55
C SER A 187 0.74 2.80 15.81
N GLN A 188 0.85 1.49 16.03
CA GLN A 188 0.37 0.84 17.26
C GLN A 188 1.24 1.22 18.46
N LYS A 189 2.56 1.29 18.27
CA LYS A 189 3.49 1.69 19.34
C LYS A 189 3.23 3.13 19.79
N ILE A 190 3.03 4.05 18.86
CA ILE A 190 2.66 5.45 19.18
C ILE A 190 1.36 5.48 20.00
N ALA A 191 0.33 4.76 19.56
CA ALA A 191 -0.94 4.71 20.28
C ALA A 191 -0.78 4.16 21.72
N MET A 192 0.03 3.11 21.89
CA MET A 192 0.31 2.53 23.22
C MET A 192 1.01 3.50 24.16
N VAL A 193 2.12 4.09 23.73
CA VAL A 193 2.92 4.98 24.60
C VAL A 193 2.13 6.25 24.96
N ILE A 194 1.21 6.70 24.10
CA ILE A 194 0.27 7.79 24.43
C ILE A 194 -0.73 7.33 25.50
N GLN A 195 -1.27 6.12 25.41
CA GLN A 195 -2.18 5.56 26.41
C GLN A 195 -1.49 5.35 27.76
N ASP A 196 -0.19 5.03 27.76
CA ASP A 196 0.66 4.91 28.95
C ASP A 196 1.05 6.28 29.56
N GLY A 197 0.71 7.40 28.88
CA GLY A 197 1.04 8.77 29.30
C GLY A 197 2.48 9.20 28.99
N ASP A 198 3.25 8.39 28.26
CA ASP A 198 4.64 8.70 27.88
C ASP A 198 4.67 9.52 26.56
N TYR A 199 4.34 10.80 26.69
CA TYR A 199 4.35 11.73 25.55
C TYR A 199 5.75 12.01 25.01
N ALA A 200 6.80 11.85 25.81
CA ALA A 200 8.18 12.07 25.37
C ALA A 200 8.60 11.00 24.35
N THR A 201 8.40 9.72 24.69
CA THR A 201 8.65 8.60 23.79
C THR A 201 7.71 8.64 22.55
N ALA A 202 6.45 9.02 22.73
CA ALA A 202 5.53 9.23 21.62
C ALA A 202 6.04 10.30 20.64
N GLY A 203 6.55 11.42 21.17
CA GLY A 203 7.12 12.51 20.36
C GLY A 203 8.32 12.05 19.53
N VAL A 204 9.21 11.22 20.08
CA VAL A 204 10.34 10.64 19.34
C VAL A 204 9.84 9.75 18.18
N TRP A 205 8.87 8.86 18.44
CA TRP A 205 8.29 8.02 17.39
C TRP A 205 7.62 8.83 16.29
N VAL A 206 6.86 9.88 16.66
CA VAL A 206 6.22 10.79 15.70
C VAL A 206 7.27 11.49 14.84
N ALA A 207 8.35 12.00 15.44
CA ALA A 207 9.43 12.64 14.69
C ALA A 207 10.09 11.68 13.70
N ILE A 208 10.31 10.41 14.07
CA ILE A 208 10.84 9.37 13.18
C ILE A 208 9.89 9.14 11.98
N VAL A 209 8.59 9.00 12.25
CA VAL A 209 7.59 8.79 11.17
C VAL A 209 7.53 10.00 10.25
N MET A 210 7.54 11.22 10.80
CA MET A 210 7.56 12.46 10.02
C MET A 210 8.80 12.56 9.12
N LEU A 211 9.97 12.19 9.65
CA LEU A 211 11.20 12.15 8.86
C LEU A 211 11.10 11.16 7.69
N ILE A 212 10.61 9.95 7.95
CA ILE A 212 10.43 8.93 6.91
C ILE A 212 9.42 9.42 5.87
N ALA A 213 8.28 9.96 6.28
CA ALA A 213 7.27 10.49 5.39
C ALA A 213 7.83 11.63 4.52
N PHE A 214 8.61 12.55 5.12
CA PHE A 214 9.27 13.63 4.41
C PHE A 214 10.25 13.10 3.37
N LEU A 215 11.11 12.14 3.73
CA LEU A 215 12.06 11.51 2.80
C LEU A 215 11.37 10.81 1.64
N VAL A 216 10.26 10.13 1.91
CA VAL A 216 9.45 9.47 0.87
C VAL A 216 8.86 10.52 -0.09
N ILE A 217 8.24 11.58 0.43
CA ILE A 217 7.64 12.65 -0.40
C ILE A 217 8.72 13.40 -1.18
N PHE A 218 9.86 13.71 -0.54
CA PHE A 218 10.98 14.37 -1.18
C PHE A 218 11.52 13.54 -2.35
N SER A 219 11.77 12.25 -2.11
CA SER A 219 12.24 11.32 -3.14
C SER A 219 11.28 11.23 -4.32
N MET A 220 9.97 11.22 -4.04
CA MET A 220 8.91 11.26 -5.03
C MET A 220 9.00 12.50 -5.92
N ASN A 221 9.05 13.69 -5.30
CA ASN A 221 9.09 14.94 -6.02
C ASN A 221 10.38 15.09 -6.85
N PHE A 222 11.50 14.62 -6.31
CA PHE A 222 12.78 14.61 -7.02
C PHE A 222 12.74 13.72 -8.28
N ILE A 223 12.24 12.49 -8.16
CA ILE A 223 12.13 11.54 -9.29
C ILE A 223 11.12 12.04 -10.34
N SER A 224 9.97 12.57 -9.90
CA SER A 224 8.95 13.11 -10.81
C SER A 224 9.39 14.39 -11.49
N GLY A 225 10.08 15.28 -10.77
CA GLY A 225 10.58 16.55 -11.31
C GLY A 225 11.67 16.37 -12.38
N THR A 226 12.51 15.37 -12.23
CA THR A 226 13.59 15.08 -13.20
C THR A 226 13.03 14.57 -14.54
N LYS A 227 11.93 13.80 -14.52
CA LYS A 227 11.28 13.32 -15.75
C LYS A 227 10.48 14.40 -16.48
N MET A 228 9.90 15.38 -15.78
CA MET A 228 9.16 16.49 -16.41
C MET A 228 10.06 17.53 -17.09
N LYS A 229 11.31 17.69 -16.65
CA LYS A 229 12.26 18.58 -17.33
C LYS A 229 12.56 18.16 -18.78
N ASN A 230 12.48 16.87 -19.08
CA ASN A 230 12.74 16.36 -20.44
C ASN A 230 11.55 16.50 -21.40
N ILE A 231 10.39 16.97 -20.95
CA ILE A 231 9.17 17.15 -21.79
C ILE A 231 8.92 18.63 -22.13
N LYS A 232 9.62 19.58 -21.51
CA LYS A 232 9.40 21.03 -21.65
C LYS A 232 10.11 21.70 -22.82
N HIS A 233 10.54 21.01 -23.85
CA HIS A 233 11.15 21.59 -25.04
C HIS A 233 10.33 21.30 -26.30
N TRP A 234 9.08 21.79 -26.32
CA TRP A 234 8.29 22.03 -27.54
C TRP A 234 7.47 23.28 -27.33
#